data_797929112f36d1f1cdaed3dccf01db46
#
_entry.id   797929112f36d1f1cdaed3dccf01db46
#
_cell.length_a   1.000
_cell.length_b   1.000
_cell.length_c   1.000
_cell.angle_alpha   90.00
_cell.angle_beta   90.00
_cell.angle_gamma   90.00
#
_symmetry.space_group_name_H-M   'P 1'
#
loop_
_entity.id
_entity.type
_entity.pdbx_description
1 polymer ?
#
loop_
_entity_poly.entity_id
_entity_poly.type
_entity_poly.pdbx_seq_one_letter_code
_entity_poly.pdbx_strand_id
1 'polypeptide(L)'
;MANQTELSPEKKKALESDMHQITKEFGAGSIMRLGDMGDKLDIDVIPTGSLALDIAVGVGGYPRGRVIEIYGPESSGKTTLALHAIAEAQKLGGVAAFIDAEHALDPMYAHHLGVDTKDLLISQPDSGEQALSICESLVRSGAVDIVVIDSVAALVPKQEIEGDISDQSVGLQARLMSKALRKLTGIISKSRTIVIFINQIREKVGVMFGNPETTTGGRALKFYASMRIEIRRAEAIKSGTEVIGNRTRAKVVKNKVAPPFKVAEFDIMYGEGISKEGTLLDIAVNMDIIQKSGAWYSYKGNRISQGREAAKTYLKEHPDVAQEIDKIIRDTLVVEPDHFEDGVLSEQDEEN
;
A
#
# COMPACT_ATOMS: atom_id res chain seq x y z
N MET A 1 -34.14 17.12 -1.82
CA MET A 1 -34.41 16.91 -3.25
C MET A 1 -33.83 18.11 -3.99
N ALA A 2 -32.66 17.95 -4.62
CA ALA A 2 -32.07 19.00 -5.41
C ALA A 2 -32.82 19.08 -6.75
N ASN A 3 -33.39 20.24 -7.07
CA ASN A 3 -33.98 20.51 -8.38
C ASN A 3 -32.91 20.33 -9.46
N GLN A 4 -32.98 19.25 -10.21
CA GLN A 4 -32.22 19.10 -11.44
C GLN A 4 -32.75 20.10 -12.46
N THR A 5 -32.08 21.24 -12.56
CA THR A 5 -32.35 22.19 -13.63
C THR A 5 -31.90 21.55 -14.93
N GLU A 6 -32.83 21.05 -15.74
CA GLU A 6 -32.53 20.48 -17.05
C GLU A 6 -31.83 21.53 -17.93
N LEU A 7 -30.70 21.13 -18.54
CA LEU A 7 -29.99 21.98 -19.51
C LEU A 7 -30.90 22.28 -20.69
N SER A 8 -30.92 23.53 -21.15
CA SER A 8 -31.67 23.89 -22.36
C SER A 8 -31.21 23.06 -23.57
N PRO A 9 -32.08 22.76 -24.53
CA PRO A 9 -31.74 21.98 -25.72
C PRO A 9 -30.54 22.53 -26.48
N GLU A 10 -30.41 23.85 -26.55
CA GLU A 10 -29.29 24.54 -27.20
C GLU A 10 -27.97 24.29 -26.48
N LYS A 11 -27.94 24.33 -25.14
CA LYS A 11 -26.74 24.03 -24.35
C LYS A 11 -26.36 22.57 -24.46
N LYS A 12 -27.34 21.63 -24.49
CA LYS A 12 -27.05 20.18 -24.69
C LYS A 12 -26.36 19.99 -26.06
N LYS A 13 -26.89 20.56 -27.14
CA LYS A 13 -26.35 20.43 -28.48
C LYS A 13 -24.94 21.03 -28.64
N ALA A 14 -24.70 22.21 -28.03
CA ALA A 14 -23.40 22.85 -28.03
C ALA A 14 -22.37 21.93 -27.26
N LEU A 15 -22.72 21.44 -26.08
CA LEU A 15 -21.87 20.57 -25.30
C LEU A 15 -21.50 19.25 -26.03
N GLU A 16 -22.46 18.62 -26.71
CA GLU A 16 -22.22 17.43 -27.51
C GLU A 16 -21.28 17.68 -28.68
N SER A 17 -21.46 18.84 -29.38
CA SER A 17 -20.57 19.28 -30.44
C SER A 17 -19.15 19.46 -29.95
N ASP A 18 -18.97 20.14 -28.80
CA ASP A 18 -17.64 20.39 -28.21
C ASP A 18 -16.99 19.09 -27.74
N MET A 19 -17.75 18.18 -27.09
CA MET A 19 -17.24 16.87 -26.70
C MET A 19 -16.77 16.06 -27.92
N HIS A 20 -17.52 16.11 -29.02
CA HIS A 20 -17.14 15.44 -30.27
C HIS A 20 -15.85 16.04 -30.86
N GLN A 21 -15.72 17.35 -30.84
CA GLN A 21 -14.50 18.03 -31.32
C GLN A 21 -13.29 17.69 -30.44
N ILE A 22 -13.42 17.72 -29.12
CA ILE A 22 -12.36 17.34 -28.17
C ILE A 22 -11.93 15.90 -28.42
N THR A 23 -12.89 14.98 -28.57
CA THR A 23 -12.59 13.57 -28.85
C THR A 23 -11.87 13.39 -30.20
N LYS A 24 -12.22 14.16 -31.22
CA LYS A 24 -11.57 14.15 -32.54
C LYS A 24 -10.14 14.67 -32.46
N GLU A 25 -9.89 15.74 -31.70
CA GLU A 25 -8.59 16.38 -31.56
C GLU A 25 -7.64 15.66 -30.64
N PHE A 26 -8.11 15.17 -29.51
CA PHE A 26 -7.30 14.60 -28.43
C PHE A 26 -7.41 13.07 -28.29
N GLY A 27 -8.28 12.42 -29.07
CA GLY A 27 -8.51 10.97 -29.05
C GLY A 27 -9.67 10.53 -28.18
N ALA A 28 -10.08 9.25 -28.36
CA ALA A 28 -11.15 8.63 -27.59
C ALA A 28 -10.79 8.61 -26.09
N GLY A 29 -11.76 8.96 -25.23
CA GLY A 29 -11.56 9.00 -23.78
C GLY A 29 -10.93 10.28 -23.23
N SER A 30 -10.64 11.29 -24.09
CA SER A 30 -10.13 12.60 -23.66
C SER A 30 -11.14 13.40 -22.84
N ILE A 31 -12.43 13.19 -23.08
CA ILE A 31 -13.54 13.76 -22.32
C ILE A 31 -14.67 12.74 -22.23
N MET A 32 -15.28 12.62 -21.05
CA MET A 32 -16.45 11.75 -20.81
C MET A 32 -17.28 12.32 -19.65
N ARG A 33 -18.53 11.94 -19.57
CA ARG A 33 -19.34 12.25 -18.38
C ARG A 33 -19.01 11.23 -17.28
N LEU A 34 -18.87 11.68 -16.05
CA LEU A 34 -18.57 10.79 -14.93
C LEU A 34 -19.62 9.67 -14.77
N GLY A 35 -20.91 9.98 -15.03
CA GLY A 35 -22.00 8.99 -15.00
C GLY A 35 -21.92 7.93 -16.09
N ASP A 36 -21.23 8.20 -17.21
CA ASP A 36 -21.04 7.24 -18.29
C ASP A 36 -19.98 6.17 -17.96
N MET A 37 -19.22 6.36 -16.86
CA MET A 37 -18.24 5.39 -16.37
C MET A 37 -18.88 4.19 -15.65
N GLY A 38 -20.22 4.15 -15.53
CA GLY A 38 -20.96 3.11 -14.82
C GLY A 38 -20.91 3.23 -13.31
N ASP A 39 -21.86 2.63 -12.61
CA ASP A 39 -21.97 2.62 -11.14
C ASP A 39 -20.86 1.84 -10.42
N LYS A 40 -19.95 1.24 -11.19
CA LYS A 40 -18.79 0.51 -10.70
C LYS A 40 -17.52 1.21 -11.15
N LEU A 41 -17.03 2.11 -10.35
CA LEU A 41 -15.59 2.32 -10.25
C LEU A 41 -14.98 1.05 -9.63
N ASP A 42 -14.99 -0.04 -10.39
CA ASP A 42 -14.27 -1.27 -10.03
C ASP A 42 -12.77 -0.92 -10.13
N ILE A 43 -12.23 -0.49 -9.00
CA ILE A 43 -10.83 -0.09 -8.90
C ILE A 43 -10.03 -1.38 -8.90
N ASP A 44 -9.39 -1.66 -10.03
CA ASP A 44 -8.50 -2.81 -10.15
C ASP A 44 -7.30 -2.65 -9.20
N VAL A 45 -7.03 -3.67 -8.40
CA VAL A 45 -6.05 -3.62 -7.31
C VAL A 45 -5.12 -4.84 -7.35
N ILE A 46 -3.96 -4.69 -6.69
CA ILE A 46 -3.11 -5.81 -6.27
C ILE A 46 -3.24 -5.91 -4.75
N PRO A 47 -3.59 -7.08 -4.18
CA PRO A 47 -3.65 -7.28 -2.74
C PRO A 47 -2.35 -6.87 -2.04
N THR A 48 -2.43 -6.35 -0.83
CA THR A 48 -1.25 -5.91 -0.09
C THR A 48 -0.43 -7.06 0.50
N GLY A 49 -1.01 -8.27 0.55
CA GLY A 49 -0.48 -9.43 1.25
C GLY A 49 -0.93 -9.51 2.72
N SER A 50 -1.66 -8.51 3.20
CA SER A 50 -2.31 -8.51 4.53
C SER A 50 -3.81 -8.23 4.37
N LEU A 51 -4.65 -9.20 4.71
CA LEU A 51 -6.11 -9.03 4.67
C LEU A 51 -6.57 -7.82 5.50
N ALA A 52 -5.97 -7.60 6.68
CA ALA A 52 -6.28 -6.44 7.51
C ALA A 52 -6.00 -5.11 6.79
N LEU A 53 -4.88 -5.04 6.05
CA LEU A 53 -4.55 -3.84 5.30
C LEU A 53 -5.42 -3.70 4.05
N ASP A 54 -5.76 -4.79 3.37
CA ASP A 54 -6.71 -4.80 2.24
C ASP A 54 -8.06 -4.20 2.64
N ILE A 55 -8.54 -4.53 3.85
CA ILE A 55 -9.75 -3.94 4.45
C ILE A 55 -9.54 -2.45 4.76
N ALA A 56 -8.42 -2.10 5.41
CA ALA A 56 -8.16 -0.74 5.84
C ALA A 56 -8.00 0.24 4.67
N VAL A 57 -7.47 -0.20 3.53
CA VAL A 57 -7.38 0.62 2.31
C VAL A 57 -8.74 0.77 1.60
N GLY A 58 -9.73 -0.04 1.94
CA GLY A 58 -11.13 0.13 1.55
C GLY A 58 -11.49 -0.29 0.12
N VAL A 59 -10.50 -0.74 -0.67
CA VAL A 59 -10.68 -1.21 -2.05
C VAL A 59 -10.05 -2.59 -2.28
N GLY A 60 -9.62 -3.28 -1.21
CA GLY A 60 -9.11 -4.65 -1.27
C GLY A 60 -7.63 -4.77 -1.68
N GLY A 61 -6.87 -3.67 -1.78
CA GLY A 61 -5.46 -3.70 -2.14
C GLY A 61 -4.92 -2.37 -2.64
N TYR A 62 -3.72 -2.40 -3.22
CA TYR A 62 -3.10 -1.23 -3.85
C TYR A 62 -3.75 -0.95 -5.20
N PRO A 63 -4.30 0.26 -5.44
CA PRO A 63 -4.97 0.60 -6.70
C PRO A 63 -3.97 0.69 -7.85
N ARG A 64 -4.29 0.03 -8.97
CA ARG A 64 -3.49 0.09 -10.20
C ARG A 64 -3.44 1.50 -10.78
N GLY A 65 -2.31 1.83 -11.40
CA GLY A 65 -2.10 3.15 -12.01
C GLY A 65 -1.89 4.27 -11.00
N ARG A 66 -1.43 3.96 -9.79
CA ARG A 66 -1.26 4.92 -8.69
C ARG A 66 0.12 4.87 -8.07
N VAL A 67 0.50 6.01 -7.51
CA VAL A 67 1.69 6.16 -6.66
C VAL A 67 1.28 5.91 -5.22
N ILE A 68 2.00 5.01 -4.55
CA ILE A 68 1.82 4.64 -3.15
C ILE A 68 3.08 5.03 -2.38
N GLU A 69 2.96 5.59 -1.20
CA GLU A 69 4.08 5.79 -0.26
C GLU A 69 3.87 4.92 0.97
N ILE A 70 4.85 4.07 1.27
CA ILE A 70 4.94 3.31 2.53
C ILE A 70 6.09 3.90 3.33
N TYR A 71 5.81 4.43 4.53
CA TYR A 71 6.84 5.08 5.32
C TYR A 71 6.73 4.75 6.80
N GLY A 72 7.83 4.90 7.51
CA GLY A 72 7.91 4.60 8.93
C GLY A 72 9.34 4.55 9.44
N PRO A 73 9.53 4.30 10.74
CA PRO A 73 10.84 4.11 11.34
C PRO A 73 11.62 2.96 10.69
N GLU A 74 12.91 2.90 10.97
CA GLU A 74 13.75 1.79 10.57
C GLU A 74 13.21 0.46 11.12
N SER A 75 13.37 -0.61 10.32
CA SER A 75 12.94 -1.97 10.68
C SER A 75 11.46 -2.10 11.08
N SER A 76 10.57 -1.20 10.65
CA SER A 76 9.13 -1.27 10.91
C SER A 76 8.37 -2.25 10.00
N GLY A 77 9.03 -2.87 9.01
CA GLY A 77 8.42 -3.82 8.07
C GLY A 77 8.03 -3.21 6.71
N LYS A 78 8.56 -2.03 6.34
CA LYS A 78 8.26 -1.37 5.05
C LYS A 78 8.60 -2.25 3.85
N THR A 79 9.84 -2.73 3.78
CA THR A 79 10.33 -3.62 2.72
C THR A 79 9.56 -4.94 2.71
N THR A 80 9.28 -5.51 3.89
CA THR A 80 8.45 -6.72 4.04
C THR A 80 7.08 -6.54 3.38
N LEU A 81 6.39 -5.44 3.68
CA LEU A 81 5.08 -5.15 3.10
C LEU A 81 5.14 -4.96 1.58
N ALA A 82 6.18 -4.29 1.07
CA ALA A 82 6.37 -4.11 -0.36
C ALA A 82 6.70 -5.43 -1.08
N LEU A 83 7.50 -6.31 -0.47
CA LEU A 83 7.80 -7.64 -1.02
C LEU A 83 6.56 -8.54 -1.05
N HIS A 84 5.68 -8.47 -0.05
CA HIS A 84 4.40 -9.16 -0.11
C HIS A 84 3.52 -8.66 -1.26
N ALA A 85 3.50 -7.35 -1.53
CA ALA A 85 2.79 -6.81 -2.68
C ALA A 85 3.35 -7.32 -4.02
N ILE A 86 4.67 -7.46 -4.13
CA ILE A 86 5.32 -8.10 -5.28
C ILE A 86 4.88 -9.56 -5.43
N ALA A 87 4.91 -10.34 -4.34
CA ALA A 87 4.47 -11.73 -4.35
C ALA A 87 3.00 -11.86 -4.78
N GLU A 88 2.12 -10.98 -4.31
CA GLU A 88 0.71 -10.99 -4.73
C GLU A 88 0.55 -10.58 -6.21
N ALA A 89 1.35 -9.62 -6.71
CA ALA A 89 1.35 -9.27 -8.13
C ALA A 89 1.78 -10.45 -9.01
N GLN A 90 2.83 -11.16 -8.64
CA GLN A 90 3.32 -12.33 -9.38
C GLN A 90 2.31 -13.49 -9.36
N LYS A 91 1.59 -13.72 -8.25
CA LYS A 91 0.50 -14.72 -8.17
C LYS A 91 -0.64 -14.44 -9.13
N LEU A 92 -0.89 -13.17 -9.44
CA LEU A 92 -1.86 -12.73 -10.45
C LEU A 92 -1.31 -12.82 -11.89
N GLY A 93 -0.09 -13.36 -12.08
CA GLY A 93 0.59 -13.43 -13.37
C GLY A 93 1.22 -12.11 -13.81
N GLY A 94 1.33 -11.14 -12.89
CA GLY A 94 1.92 -9.83 -13.17
C GLY A 94 3.44 -9.80 -13.09
N VAL A 95 4.05 -8.83 -13.79
CA VAL A 95 5.49 -8.58 -13.79
C VAL A 95 5.83 -7.55 -12.73
N ALA A 96 6.84 -7.85 -11.91
CA ALA A 96 7.29 -7.00 -10.81
C ALA A 96 8.75 -6.53 -11.02
N ALA A 97 9.04 -5.31 -10.57
CA ALA A 97 10.38 -4.77 -10.54
C ALA A 97 10.71 -4.17 -9.17
N PHE A 98 11.95 -4.35 -8.73
CA PHE A 98 12.48 -3.79 -7.50
C PHE A 98 13.71 -2.93 -7.80
N ILE A 99 13.64 -1.65 -7.47
CA ILE A 99 14.76 -0.71 -7.60
C ILE A 99 15.36 -0.55 -6.20
N ASP A 100 16.46 -1.27 -5.99
CA ASP A 100 17.19 -1.36 -4.72
C ASP A 100 18.26 -0.26 -4.64
N ALA A 101 17.86 0.93 -4.21
CA ALA A 101 18.79 2.04 -4.03
C ALA A 101 19.58 1.97 -2.72
N GLU A 102 19.17 1.12 -1.78
CA GLU A 102 19.90 0.87 -0.52
C GLU A 102 20.92 -0.28 -0.67
N HIS A 103 20.88 -1.06 -1.77
CA HIS A 103 21.70 -2.26 -2.00
C HIS A 103 21.57 -3.31 -0.88
N ALA A 104 20.36 -3.46 -0.33
CA ALA A 104 20.11 -4.23 0.88
C ALA A 104 19.07 -5.36 0.70
N LEU A 105 18.58 -5.61 -0.52
CA LEU A 105 17.62 -6.67 -0.77
C LEU A 105 18.26 -8.05 -0.53
N ASP A 106 17.69 -8.82 0.40
CA ASP A 106 18.02 -10.22 0.61
C ASP A 106 17.12 -11.12 -0.26
N PRO A 107 17.69 -11.81 -1.28
CA PRO A 107 16.91 -12.69 -2.15
C PRO A 107 16.31 -13.90 -1.42
N MET A 108 16.97 -14.40 -0.38
CA MET A 108 16.45 -15.53 0.42
C MET A 108 15.21 -15.09 1.21
N TYR A 109 15.30 -13.91 1.82
CA TYR A 109 14.13 -13.34 2.53
C TYR A 109 12.98 -13.07 1.56
N ALA A 110 13.23 -12.47 0.39
CA ALA A 110 12.22 -12.26 -0.63
C ALA A 110 11.54 -13.57 -1.05
N HIS A 111 12.33 -14.64 -1.25
CA HIS A 111 11.81 -15.97 -1.58
C HIS A 111 10.91 -16.53 -0.46
N HIS A 112 11.31 -16.40 0.81
CA HIS A 112 10.50 -16.84 1.94
C HIS A 112 9.15 -16.10 2.04
N LEU A 113 9.09 -14.84 1.59
CA LEU A 113 7.86 -14.06 1.51
C LEU A 113 6.95 -14.46 0.32
N GLY A 114 7.40 -15.39 -0.51
CA GLY A 114 6.66 -15.90 -1.67
C GLY A 114 6.94 -15.17 -2.97
N VAL A 115 8.00 -14.34 -3.02
CA VAL A 115 8.46 -13.72 -4.28
C VAL A 115 9.14 -14.76 -5.14
N ASP A 116 8.74 -14.87 -6.40
CA ASP A 116 9.53 -15.58 -7.41
C ASP A 116 10.73 -14.71 -7.80
N THR A 117 11.87 -15.06 -7.21
CA THR A 117 13.13 -14.34 -7.39
C THR A 117 13.75 -14.53 -8.77
N LYS A 118 13.28 -15.53 -9.55
CA LYS A 118 13.78 -15.76 -10.92
C LYS A 118 13.14 -14.77 -11.90
N ASP A 119 11.90 -14.40 -11.65
CA ASP A 119 11.12 -13.51 -12.53
C ASP A 119 11.06 -12.07 -11.99
N LEU A 120 11.64 -11.79 -10.81
CA LEU A 120 11.74 -10.45 -10.29
C LEU A 120 12.80 -9.64 -11.01
N LEU A 121 12.42 -8.55 -11.65
CA LEU A 121 13.37 -7.60 -12.22
C LEU A 121 14.00 -6.78 -11.08
N ILE A 122 15.33 -6.79 -10.98
CA ILE A 122 16.06 -6.02 -9.99
C ILE A 122 16.99 -5.00 -10.67
N SER A 123 17.07 -3.80 -10.10
CA SER A 123 18.01 -2.76 -10.51
C SER A 123 18.63 -2.12 -9.27
N GLN A 124 19.95 -1.91 -9.32
CA GLN A 124 20.74 -1.25 -8.28
C GLN A 124 21.41 0.00 -8.86
N PRO A 125 20.72 1.13 -8.89
CA PRO A 125 21.17 2.36 -9.53
C PRO A 125 22.23 3.09 -8.69
N ASP A 126 23.17 3.76 -9.37
CA ASP A 126 24.23 4.56 -8.72
C ASP A 126 23.74 5.96 -8.29
N SER A 127 22.61 6.44 -8.81
CA SER A 127 22.07 7.77 -8.50
C SER A 127 20.55 7.81 -8.52
N GLY A 128 19.96 8.81 -7.87
CA GLY A 128 18.53 9.04 -7.86
C GLY A 128 17.95 9.31 -9.25
N GLU A 129 18.68 10.02 -10.12
CA GLU A 129 18.29 10.24 -11.51
C GLU A 129 18.21 8.93 -12.29
N GLN A 130 19.19 8.04 -12.12
CA GLN A 130 19.21 6.73 -12.76
C GLN A 130 18.03 5.87 -12.27
N ALA A 131 17.82 5.78 -10.96
CA ALA A 131 16.69 5.06 -10.37
C ALA A 131 15.34 5.48 -10.95
N LEU A 132 15.09 6.80 -10.97
CA LEU A 132 13.83 7.35 -11.44
C LEU A 132 13.66 7.25 -12.97
N SER A 133 14.78 7.28 -13.75
CA SER A 133 14.75 7.05 -15.19
C SER A 133 14.48 5.59 -15.54
N ILE A 134 15.03 4.64 -14.77
CA ILE A 134 14.72 3.21 -14.91
C ILE A 134 13.24 2.95 -14.60
N CYS A 135 12.74 3.52 -13.48
CA CYS A 135 11.31 3.47 -13.15
C CYS A 135 10.45 4.03 -14.28
N GLU A 136 10.79 5.20 -14.83
CA GLU A 136 10.07 5.79 -15.97
C GLU A 136 10.03 4.85 -17.18
N SER A 137 11.14 4.22 -17.52
CA SER A 137 11.24 3.30 -18.64
C SER A 137 10.40 2.06 -18.46
N LEU A 138 10.44 1.44 -17.25
CA LEU A 138 9.65 0.27 -16.90
C LEU A 138 8.13 0.59 -16.96
N VAL A 139 7.71 1.69 -16.35
CA VAL A 139 6.31 2.12 -16.35
C VAL A 139 5.82 2.45 -17.77
N ARG A 140 6.67 3.12 -18.58
CA ARG A 140 6.33 3.51 -19.96
C ARG A 140 6.15 2.30 -20.88
N SER A 141 6.83 1.19 -20.62
CA SER A 141 6.68 -0.05 -21.39
C SER A 141 5.26 -0.62 -21.32
N GLY A 142 4.51 -0.35 -20.23
CA GLY A 142 3.20 -0.95 -19.97
C GLY A 142 3.23 -2.45 -19.67
N ALA A 143 4.42 -3.05 -19.56
CA ALA A 143 4.60 -4.48 -19.33
C ALA A 143 4.81 -4.83 -17.85
N VAL A 144 4.95 -3.84 -16.96
CA VAL A 144 5.24 -4.03 -15.54
C VAL A 144 4.03 -3.61 -14.71
N ASP A 145 3.55 -4.50 -13.85
CA ASP A 145 2.37 -4.28 -13.00
C ASP A 145 2.69 -3.51 -11.72
N ILE A 146 3.87 -3.77 -11.16
CA ILE A 146 4.32 -3.14 -9.91
C ILE A 146 5.82 -2.83 -9.96
N VAL A 147 6.19 -1.62 -9.53
CA VAL A 147 7.57 -1.19 -9.32
C VAL A 147 7.71 -0.73 -7.88
N VAL A 148 8.68 -1.27 -7.16
CA VAL A 148 9.06 -0.83 -5.80
C VAL A 148 10.37 -0.08 -5.88
N ILE A 149 10.48 1.06 -5.19
CA ILE A 149 11.71 1.84 -5.02
C ILE A 149 12.05 1.86 -3.53
N ASP A 150 13.14 1.22 -3.14
CA ASP A 150 13.62 1.12 -1.77
C ASP A 150 15.03 1.72 -1.64
N SER A 151 15.20 2.86 -1.04
CA SER A 151 14.20 3.79 -0.54
C SER A 151 14.41 5.20 -1.10
N VAL A 152 13.41 6.09 -0.95
CA VAL A 152 13.54 7.50 -1.32
C VAL A 152 14.72 8.16 -0.63
N ALA A 153 15.04 7.76 0.62
CA ALA A 153 16.16 8.29 1.40
C ALA A 153 17.51 8.04 0.71
N ALA A 154 17.63 6.95 -0.05
CA ALA A 154 18.85 6.55 -0.77
C ALA A 154 18.95 7.11 -2.20
N LEU A 155 17.93 7.85 -2.68
CA LEU A 155 17.96 8.49 -3.98
C LEU A 155 18.83 9.74 -3.94
N VAL A 156 20.14 9.55 -3.93
CA VAL A 156 21.13 10.65 -3.93
C VAL A 156 21.20 11.27 -5.33
N PRO A 157 21.04 12.60 -5.47
CA PRO A 157 21.23 13.28 -6.74
C PRO A 157 22.65 13.15 -7.28
N LYS A 158 22.79 12.97 -8.60
CA LYS A 158 24.09 12.84 -9.26
C LYS A 158 25.03 14.00 -8.93
N GLN A 159 24.50 15.23 -8.88
CA GLN A 159 25.26 16.43 -8.52
C GLN A 159 25.85 16.35 -7.11
N GLU A 160 25.17 15.68 -6.18
CA GLU A 160 25.66 15.47 -4.81
C GLU A 160 26.74 14.40 -4.76
N ILE A 161 26.64 13.37 -5.61
CA ILE A 161 27.65 12.28 -5.73
C ILE A 161 28.96 12.81 -6.34
N GLU A 162 28.86 13.68 -7.36
CA GLU A 162 30.01 14.22 -8.10
C GLU A 162 30.62 15.46 -7.43
N GLY A 163 29.92 16.08 -6.47
CA GLY A 163 30.38 17.26 -5.73
C GLY A 163 31.35 16.91 -4.59
N ASP A 164 31.96 17.96 -4.02
CA ASP A 164 32.77 17.81 -2.82
C ASP A 164 31.91 17.60 -1.57
N ILE A 165 32.44 16.88 -0.58
CA ILE A 165 31.75 16.59 0.70
C ILE A 165 31.35 17.90 1.41
N SER A 166 32.06 18.99 1.16
CA SER A 166 31.80 20.32 1.72
C SER A 166 30.68 21.09 1.00
N ASP A 167 30.22 20.62 -0.17
CA ASP A 167 29.22 21.31 -0.97
C ASP A 167 27.83 21.28 -0.32
N GLN A 168 27.09 22.37 -0.46
CA GLN A 168 25.72 22.44 0.04
C GLN A 168 24.73 21.76 -0.93
N SER A 169 24.20 20.60 -0.53
CA SER A 169 23.23 19.81 -1.30
C SER A 169 21.77 20.12 -0.95
N VAL A 170 21.50 21.17 -0.18
CA VAL A 170 20.17 21.48 0.34
C VAL A 170 19.12 21.56 -0.77
N GLY A 171 18.13 20.67 -0.67
CA GLY A 171 16.96 20.63 -1.55
C GLY A 171 17.17 19.99 -2.93
N LEU A 172 18.34 19.46 -3.25
CA LEU A 172 18.58 18.76 -4.53
C LEU A 172 17.67 17.55 -4.68
N GLN A 173 17.60 16.69 -3.66
CA GLN A 173 16.71 15.52 -3.65
C GLN A 173 15.24 15.90 -3.80
N ALA A 174 14.79 16.96 -3.12
CA ALA A 174 13.41 17.42 -3.21
C ALA A 174 13.06 17.94 -4.62
N ARG A 175 14.01 18.61 -5.30
CA ARG A 175 13.86 19.06 -6.70
C ARG A 175 13.81 17.85 -7.65
N LEU A 176 14.68 16.88 -7.45
CA LEU A 176 14.71 15.63 -8.22
C LEU A 176 13.37 14.91 -8.12
N MET A 177 12.89 14.65 -6.92
CA MET A 177 11.60 14.00 -6.66
C MET A 177 10.43 14.76 -7.27
N SER A 178 10.42 16.10 -7.12
CA SER A 178 9.35 16.94 -7.69
C SER A 178 9.32 16.86 -9.23
N LYS A 179 10.48 16.88 -9.88
CA LYS A 179 10.60 16.76 -11.35
C LYS A 179 10.16 15.36 -11.83
N ALA A 180 10.63 14.31 -11.17
CA ALA A 180 10.31 12.94 -11.54
C ALA A 180 8.83 12.61 -11.37
N LEU A 181 8.23 12.92 -10.22
CA LEU A 181 6.83 12.62 -9.93
C LEU A 181 5.87 13.36 -10.87
N ARG A 182 6.22 14.58 -11.29
CA ARG A 182 5.45 15.34 -12.30
C ARG A 182 5.38 14.60 -13.64
N LYS A 183 6.47 13.94 -14.05
CA LYS A 183 6.52 13.14 -15.28
C LYS A 183 5.84 11.77 -15.09
N LEU A 184 6.17 11.09 -13.99
CA LEU A 184 5.74 9.72 -13.73
C LEU A 184 4.24 9.58 -13.55
N THR A 185 3.58 10.49 -12.82
CA THR A 185 2.17 10.34 -12.43
C THR A 185 1.25 10.13 -13.63
N GLY A 186 1.45 10.87 -14.72
CA GLY A 186 0.63 10.72 -15.94
C GLY A 186 0.88 9.40 -16.66
N ILE A 187 2.12 8.92 -16.66
CA ILE A 187 2.50 7.67 -17.33
C ILE A 187 1.98 6.49 -16.50
N ILE A 188 2.18 6.52 -15.18
CA ILE A 188 1.71 5.53 -14.20
C ILE A 188 0.20 5.30 -14.35
N SER A 189 -0.59 6.38 -14.42
CA SER A 189 -2.04 6.29 -14.61
C SER A 189 -2.43 5.59 -15.91
N LYS A 190 -1.72 5.87 -17.02
CA LYS A 190 -1.99 5.29 -18.34
C LYS A 190 -1.57 3.82 -18.46
N SER A 191 -0.40 3.47 -17.89
CA SER A 191 0.13 2.09 -17.92
C SER A 191 -0.55 1.17 -16.92
N ARG A 192 -1.32 1.73 -15.95
CA ARG A 192 -1.93 0.99 -14.84
C ARG A 192 -0.91 0.31 -13.90
N THR A 193 0.37 0.69 -13.99
CA THR A 193 1.42 0.20 -13.10
C THR A 193 1.25 0.79 -11.70
N ILE A 194 1.46 0.00 -10.65
CA ILE A 194 1.59 0.49 -9.27
C ILE A 194 3.04 0.87 -9.04
N VAL A 195 3.29 2.07 -8.50
CA VAL A 195 4.64 2.45 -8.06
C VAL A 195 4.63 2.71 -6.58
N ILE A 196 5.34 1.86 -5.82
CA ILE A 196 5.52 1.97 -4.38
C ILE A 196 6.85 2.64 -4.09
N PHE A 197 6.79 3.77 -3.38
CA PHE A 197 7.97 4.42 -2.81
C PHE A 197 8.05 4.06 -1.32
N ILE A 198 9.12 3.39 -0.93
CA ILE A 198 9.46 3.19 0.47
C ILE A 198 10.18 4.44 0.96
N ASN A 199 9.81 4.95 2.14
CA ASN A 199 10.38 6.17 2.67
C ASN A 199 10.71 6.05 4.16
N GLN A 200 11.64 6.84 4.61
CA GLN A 200 12.09 6.87 6.00
C GLN A 200 11.56 8.14 6.68
N ILE A 201 11.32 8.05 7.98
CA ILE A 201 11.01 9.19 8.82
C ILE A 201 12.31 9.87 9.26
N ARG A 202 12.30 11.19 9.27
CA ARG A 202 13.34 12.06 9.82
C ARG A 202 12.68 13.09 10.73
N GLU A 203 13.40 13.52 11.74
CA GLU A 203 12.96 14.59 12.63
C GLU A 203 13.42 15.95 12.13
N LYS A 204 12.52 16.91 12.17
CA LYS A 204 12.85 18.32 11.91
C LYS A 204 13.46 18.95 13.16
N VAL A 205 14.67 19.41 13.04
CA VAL A 205 15.33 20.17 14.12
C VAL A 205 14.60 21.49 14.36
N GLY A 206 14.37 21.83 15.64
CA GLY A 206 13.79 23.13 16.05
C GLY A 206 12.27 23.21 16.07
N VAL A 207 11.54 22.11 15.87
CA VAL A 207 10.07 22.07 16.04
C VAL A 207 9.75 21.87 17.52
N MET A 208 9.33 22.94 18.21
CA MET A 208 8.96 22.91 19.64
C MET A 208 7.51 22.49 19.86
N PHE A 209 6.63 22.66 18.87
CA PHE A 209 5.20 22.32 18.95
C PHE A 209 4.74 21.57 17.69
N GLY A 210 3.84 20.60 17.87
CA GLY A 210 3.34 19.74 16.80
C GLY A 210 4.26 18.57 16.47
N ASN A 211 3.93 17.81 15.40
CA ASN A 211 4.70 16.62 15.03
C ASN A 211 5.98 17.00 14.28
N PRO A 212 7.18 16.73 14.84
CA PRO A 212 8.46 17.00 14.20
C PRO A 212 8.77 16.04 13.04
N GLU A 213 8.10 14.90 12.97
CA GLU A 213 8.39 13.86 11.97
C GLU A 213 8.06 14.32 10.55
N THR A 214 8.95 14.00 9.64
CA THR A 214 8.76 14.23 8.20
C THR A 214 9.42 13.11 7.39
N THR A 215 8.95 12.89 6.17
CA THR A 215 9.57 11.95 5.24
C THR A 215 10.63 12.65 4.39
N THR A 216 11.63 11.89 3.89
CA THR A 216 12.69 12.37 2.99
C THR A 216 12.15 12.71 1.59
N GLY A 217 12.94 13.37 0.75
CA GLY A 217 12.53 13.72 -0.63
C GLY A 217 11.58 14.92 -0.76
N GLY A 218 11.40 15.71 0.32
CA GLY A 218 10.60 16.92 0.31
C GLY A 218 9.09 16.67 0.37
N ARG A 219 8.29 17.60 -0.19
CA ARG A 219 6.82 17.54 -0.12
C ARG A 219 6.16 16.87 -1.33
N ALA A 220 6.89 16.67 -2.44
CA ALA A 220 6.30 16.24 -3.70
C ALA A 220 5.54 14.91 -3.57
N LEU A 221 6.15 13.91 -2.95
CA LEU A 221 5.54 12.59 -2.78
C LEU A 221 4.24 12.65 -1.95
N LYS A 222 4.18 13.51 -0.92
CA LYS A 222 2.96 13.73 -0.12
C LYS A 222 1.77 14.21 -0.97
N PHE A 223 2.03 14.98 -2.04
CA PHE A 223 0.98 15.47 -2.94
C PHE A 223 0.65 14.44 -4.03
N TYR A 224 1.67 13.85 -4.66
CA TYR A 224 1.49 12.94 -5.80
C TYR A 224 0.99 11.56 -5.39
N ALA A 225 1.37 11.03 -4.24
CA ALA A 225 0.86 9.74 -3.76
C ALA A 225 -0.67 9.77 -3.64
N SER A 226 -1.31 8.74 -4.20
CA SER A 226 -2.76 8.50 -4.05
C SER A 226 -3.07 7.86 -2.71
N MET A 227 -2.14 7.06 -2.19
CA MET A 227 -2.25 6.40 -0.89
C MET A 227 -0.94 6.57 -0.14
N ARG A 228 -1.02 6.83 1.17
CA ARG A 228 0.14 6.90 2.05
C ARG A 228 -0.14 6.06 3.29
N ILE A 229 0.76 5.15 3.58
CA ILE A 229 0.64 4.19 4.68
C ILE A 229 1.82 4.42 5.62
N GLU A 230 1.50 4.78 6.85
CA GLU A 230 2.46 4.84 7.94
C GLU A 230 2.53 3.48 8.62
N ILE A 231 3.73 2.92 8.76
CA ILE A 231 3.94 1.62 9.37
C ILE A 231 4.84 1.75 10.60
N ARG A 232 4.37 1.21 11.73
CA ARG A 232 5.09 1.25 13.01
C ARG A 232 5.03 -0.11 13.69
N ARG A 233 6.09 -0.42 14.45
CA ARG A 233 6.04 -1.54 15.41
C ARG A 233 5.16 -1.16 16.59
N ALA A 234 4.30 -2.09 17.03
CA ALA A 234 3.52 -1.95 18.26
C ALA A 234 4.15 -2.76 19.39
N GLU A 235 4.14 -4.10 19.28
CA GLU A 235 4.61 -4.99 20.33
C GLU A 235 5.53 -6.08 19.77
N ALA A 236 6.46 -6.56 20.60
CA ALA A 236 7.30 -7.70 20.24
C ALA A 236 6.55 -9.02 20.52
N ILE A 237 6.53 -9.92 19.54
CA ILE A 237 5.98 -11.26 19.67
C ILE A 237 7.09 -12.17 20.17
N LYS A 238 6.85 -12.86 21.27
CA LYS A 238 7.83 -13.71 21.95
C LYS A 238 7.39 -15.17 21.99
N SER A 239 8.35 -16.08 21.84
CA SER A 239 8.22 -17.49 22.18
C SER A 239 9.18 -17.79 23.33
N GLY A 240 8.64 -17.92 24.54
CA GLY A 240 9.45 -17.93 25.76
C GLY A 240 10.21 -16.61 25.95
N THR A 241 11.54 -16.64 25.91
CA THR A 241 12.41 -15.48 26.04
C THR A 241 12.84 -14.89 24.69
N GLU A 242 12.62 -15.60 23.59
CA GLU A 242 13.06 -15.22 22.26
C GLU A 242 12.01 -14.34 21.57
N VAL A 243 12.46 -13.25 20.91
CA VAL A 243 11.61 -12.41 20.07
C VAL A 243 11.56 -13.02 18.69
N ILE A 244 10.38 -13.51 18.28
CA ILE A 244 10.16 -14.20 17.00
C ILE A 244 9.45 -13.35 15.93
N GLY A 245 8.98 -12.17 16.31
CA GLY A 245 8.29 -11.26 15.41
C GLY A 245 7.83 -9.99 16.10
N ASN A 246 7.08 -9.18 15.37
CA ASN A 246 6.49 -7.95 15.89
C ASN A 246 5.04 -7.82 15.44
N ARG A 247 4.17 -7.39 16.35
CA ARG A 247 2.89 -6.78 16.02
C ARG A 247 3.16 -5.46 15.33
N THR A 248 2.59 -5.25 14.18
CA THR A 248 2.80 -4.07 13.34
C THR A 248 1.49 -3.35 13.13
N ARG A 249 1.53 -2.02 13.26
CA ARG A 249 0.40 -1.12 13.03
C ARG A 249 0.64 -0.34 11.74
N ALA A 250 -0.27 -0.47 10.77
CA ALA A 250 -0.27 0.26 9.51
C ALA A 250 -1.46 1.23 9.49
N LYS A 251 -1.19 2.55 9.44
CA LYS A 251 -2.21 3.60 9.37
C LYS A 251 -2.27 4.18 7.95
N VAL A 252 -3.44 4.17 7.35
CA VAL A 252 -3.69 4.78 6.04
C VAL A 252 -3.90 6.28 6.22
N VAL A 253 -2.84 7.06 6.17
CA VAL A 253 -2.89 8.52 6.47
C VAL A 253 -3.37 9.37 5.31
N LYS A 254 -3.38 8.83 4.10
CA LYS A 254 -3.94 9.45 2.90
C LYS A 254 -4.50 8.37 2.00
N ASN A 255 -5.69 8.59 1.47
CA ASN A 255 -6.32 7.72 0.50
C ASN A 255 -7.20 8.56 -0.45
N LYS A 256 -7.02 8.37 -1.77
CA LYS A 256 -7.82 9.04 -2.81
C LYS A 256 -8.91 8.13 -3.41
N VAL A 257 -8.97 6.87 -2.98
CA VAL A 257 -9.89 5.86 -3.54
C VAL A 257 -10.91 5.35 -2.52
N ALA A 258 -10.70 5.64 -1.23
CA ALA A 258 -11.61 5.30 -0.13
C ALA A 258 -11.38 6.27 1.04
N PRO A 259 -12.22 6.28 2.10
CA PRO A 259 -12.00 7.08 3.31
C PRO A 259 -10.64 6.76 3.96
N PRO A 260 -9.84 7.79 4.30
CA PRO A 260 -8.54 7.61 4.96
C PRO A 260 -8.69 7.35 6.47
N PHE A 261 -7.52 7.22 7.14
CA PHE A 261 -7.31 7.13 8.60
C PHE A 261 -7.65 5.78 9.23
N LYS A 262 -8.09 4.80 8.45
CA LYS A 262 -8.25 3.43 8.95
C LYS A 262 -6.88 2.84 9.31
N VAL A 263 -6.89 1.94 10.29
CA VAL A 263 -5.72 1.28 10.85
C VAL A 263 -5.86 -0.21 10.64
N ALA A 264 -4.77 -0.86 10.21
CA ALA A 264 -4.63 -2.30 10.17
C ALA A 264 -3.56 -2.73 11.16
N GLU A 265 -3.79 -3.82 11.88
CA GLU A 265 -2.80 -4.48 12.70
C GLU A 265 -2.59 -5.91 12.22
N PHE A 266 -1.34 -6.31 12.14
CA PHE A 266 -0.93 -7.65 11.73
C PHE A 266 0.44 -8.00 12.31
N ASP A 267 0.70 -9.30 12.41
CA ASP A 267 1.97 -9.81 12.90
C ASP A 267 2.96 -9.95 11.72
N ILE A 268 4.18 -9.47 11.90
CA ILE A 268 5.33 -9.77 11.03
C ILE A 268 6.24 -10.72 11.79
N MET A 269 6.34 -11.96 11.31
CA MET A 269 7.21 -12.99 11.86
C MET A 269 8.58 -12.92 11.20
N TYR A 270 9.64 -13.06 11.99
CA TYR A 270 11.00 -13.02 11.45
C TYR A 270 11.28 -14.22 10.55
N GLY A 271 11.79 -13.96 9.34
CA GLY A 271 12.04 -14.97 8.33
C GLY A 271 10.82 -15.46 7.54
N GLU A 272 9.58 -15.23 8.04
CA GLU A 272 8.32 -15.69 7.40
C GLU A 272 7.46 -14.55 6.83
N GLY A 273 7.65 -13.31 7.33
CA GLY A 273 6.86 -12.15 6.92
C GLY A 273 5.52 -12.02 7.61
N ILE A 274 4.51 -11.51 6.90
CA ILE A 274 3.17 -11.27 7.44
C ILE A 274 2.47 -12.60 7.73
N SER A 275 2.03 -12.79 8.99
CA SER A 275 1.25 -13.97 9.40
C SER A 275 -0.17 -13.87 8.83
N LYS A 276 -0.45 -14.66 7.79
CA LYS A 276 -1.77 -14.70 7.16
C LYS A 276 -2.82 -15.31 8.09
N GLU A 277 -2.47 -16.40 8.73
CA GLU A 277 -3.35 -17.11 9.67
C GLU A 277 -3.64 -16.27 10.92
N GLY A 278 -2.64 -15.52 11.41
CA GLY A 278 -2.83 -14.59 12.52
C GLY A 278 -3.79 -13.45 12.18
N THR A 279 -3.63 -12.86 11.01
CA THR A 279 -4.51 -11.81 10.51
C THR A 279 -5.94 -12.33 10.28
N LEU A 280 -6.07 -13.51 9.65
CA LEU A 280 -7.35 -14.16 9.39
C LEU A 280 -8.09 -14.46 10.70
N LEU A 281 -7.38 -15.03 11.69
CA LEU A 281 -7.93 -15.35 13.01
C LEU A 281 -8.46 -14.10 13.71
N ASP A 282 -7.65 -13.01 13.75
CA ASP A 282 -8.02 -11.78 14.45
C ASP A 282 -9.26 -11.14 13.82
N ILE A 283 -9.35 -11.10 12.48
CA ILE A 283 -10.52 -10.58 11.77
C ILE A 283 -11.73 -11.48 11.98
N ALA A 284 -11.57 -12.81 11.86
CA ALA A 284 -12.66 -13.76 12.06
C ALA A 284 -13.25 -13.70 13.48
N VAL A 285 -12.42 -13.45 14.49
CA VAL A 285 -12.88 -13.22 15.87
C VAL A 285 -13.64 -11.91 15.98
N ASN A 286 -13.14 -10.82 15.38
CA ASN A 286 -13.79 -9.51 15.42
C ASN A 286 -15.15 -9.51 14.69
N MET A 287 -15.33 -10.39 13.71
CA MET A 287 -16.59 -10.58 12.95
C MET A 287 -17.48 -11.69 13.55
N ASP A 288 -17.16 -12.24 14.71
CA ASP A 288 -17.87 -13.35 15.35
C ASP A 288 -17.99 -14.63 14.49
N ILE A 289 -17.18 -14.76 13.42
CA ILE A 289 -17.08 -15.98 12.59
C ILE A 289 -16.39 -17.08 13.39
N ILE A 290 -15.31 -16.74 14.11
CA ILE A 290 -14.68 -17.58 15.11
C ILE A 290 -15.06 -17.04 16.50
N GLN A 291 -15.72 -17.84 17.32
CA GLN A 291 -16.07 -17.48 18.68
C GLN A 291 -14.87 -17.66 19.61
N LYS A 292 -14.59 -16.62 20.42
CA LYS A 292 -13.56 -16.66 21.47
C LYS A 292 -14.21 -16.62 22.84
N SER A 293 -13.98 -17.66 23.64
CA SER A 293 -14.44 -17.72 25.02
C SER A 293 -13.25 -18.00 25.95
N GLY A 294 -12.80 -16.97 26.67
CA GLY A 294 -11.55 -17.03 27.42
C GLY A 294 -10.37 -17.35 26.51
N ALA A 295 -9.66 -18.43 26.79
CA ALA A 295 -8.55 -18.92 25.96
C ALA A 295 -8.99 -19.84 24.81
N TRP A 296 -10.26 -20.20 24.70
CA TRP A 296 -10.75 -21.16 23.71
C TRP A 296 -11.27 -20.47 22.46
N TYR A 297 -10.92 -21.05 21.31
CA TYR A 297 -11.42 -20.66 19.98
C TYR A 297 -12.33 -21.75 19.44
N SER A 298 -13.45 -21.38 18.85
CA SER A 298 -14.45 -22.31 18.31
C SER A 298 -14.93 -21.82 16.94
N TYR A 299 -15.09 -22.74 16.00
CA TYR A 299 -15.63 -22.49 14.67
C TYR A 299 -16.80 -23.43 14.39
N LYS A 300 -17.95 -22.91 13.94
CA LYS A 300 -19.19 -23.68 13.70
C LYS A 300 -19.58 -24.57 14.89
N GLY A 301 -19.43 -24.08 16.12
CA GLY A 301 -19.75 -24.79 17.35
C GLY A 301 -18.71 -25.81 17.82
N ASN A 302 -17.66 -26.08 17.04
CA ASN A 302 -16.59 -27.01 17.39
C ASN A 302 -15.39 -26.24 17.97
N ARG A 303 -14.84 -26.70 19.10
CA ARG A 303 -13.59 -26.17 19.63
C ARG A 303 -12.43 -26.53 18.71
N ILE A 304 -11.68 -25.51 18.24
CA ILE A 304 -10.55 -25.72 17.32
C ILE A 304 -9.20 -25.67 18.07
N SER A 305 -9.09 -24.84 19.12
CA SER A 305 -7.82 -24.73 19.86
C SER A 305 -7.99 -24.00 21.20
N GLN A 306 -6.94 -24.09 22.02
CA GLN A 306 -6.75 -23.27 23.22
C GLN A 306 -5.52 -22.38 23.03
N GLY A 307 -5.70 -21.08 23.07
CA GLY A 307 -4.66 -20.07 22.85
C GLY A 307 -4.53 -19.64 21.38
N ARG A 308 -4.05 -18.39 21.17
CA ARG A 308 -3.97 -17.75 19.85
C ARG A 308 -2.99 -18.48 18.92
N GLU A 309 -1.82 -18.89 19.44
CA GLU A 309 -0.80 -19.55 18.62
C GLU A 309 -1.26 -20.95 18.16
N ALA A 310 -1.96 -21.70 19.03
CA ALA A 310 -2.54 -22.97 18.63
C ALA A 310 -3.67 -22.79 17.59
N ALA A 311 -4.44 -21.70 17.66
CA ALA A 311 -5.45 -21.37 16.65
C ALA A 311 -4.81 -21.05 15.29
N LYS A 312 -3.71 -20.31 15.27
CA LYS A 312 -2.93 -20.04 14.04
C LYS A 312 -2.40 -21.33 13.42
N THR A 313 -1.82 -22.22 14.26
CA THR A 313 -1.33 -23.53 13.81
C THR A 313 -2.47 -24.36 13.22
N TYR A 314 -3.63 -24.39 13.89
CA TYR A 314 -4.82 -25.08 13.37
C TYR A 314 -5.21 -24.58 11.99
N LEU A 315 -5.29 -23.24 11.77
CA LEU A 315 -5.63 -22.68 10.46
C LEU A 315 -4.57 -22.99 9.39
N LYS A 316 -3.28 -23.08 9.78
CA LYS A 316 -2.19 -23.47 8.87
C LYS A 316 -2.29 -24.94 8.45
N GLU A 317 -2.71 -25.83 9.37
CA GLU A 317 -2.89 -27.26 9.13
C GLU A 317 -4.22 -27.60 8.43
N HIS A 318 -5.20 -26.67 8.47
CA HIS A 318 -6.51 -26.84 7.85
C HIS A 318 -6.78 -25.71 6.84
N PRO A 319 -6.10 -25.74 5.66
CA PRO A 319 -6.21 -24.69 4.67
C PRO A 319 -7.63 -24.56 4.05
N ASP A 320 -8.42 -25.63 4.05
CA ASP A 320 -9.83 -25.63 3.66
C ASP A 320 -10.68 -24.74 4.58
N VAL A 321 -10.49 -24.86 5.87
CA VAL A 321 -11.16 -24.00 6.89
C VAL A 321 -10.70 -22.55 6.76
N ALA A 322 -9.39 -22.33 6.59
CA ALA A 322 -8.85 -20.98 6.40
C ALA A 322 -9.41 -20.29 5.15
N GLN A 323 -9.51 -21.01 4.02
CA GLN A 323 -10.09 -20.50 2.78
C GLN A 323 -11.59 -20.21 2.92
N GLU A 324 -12.34 -21.08 3.62
CA GLU A 324 -13.75 -20.84 3.89
C GLU A 324 -13.95 -19.56 4.70
N ILE A 325 -13.18 -19.37 5.76
CA ILE A 325 -13.24 -18.16 6.60
C ILE A 325 -12.85 -16.90 5.80
N ASP A 326 -11.76 -16.95 5.02
CA ASP A 326 -11.34 -15.83 4.17
C ASP A 326 -12.45 -15.43 3.20
N LYS A 327 -13.10 -16.43 2.58
CA LYS A 327 -14.23 -16.18 1.68
C LYS A 327 -15.40 -15.50 2.39
N ILE A 328 -15.80 -16.01 3.57
CA ILE A 328 -16.90 -15.41 4.34
C ILE A 328 -16.58 -13.95 4.68
N ILE A 329 -15.33 -13.65 5.11
CA ILE A 329 -14.90 -12.29 5.41
C ILE A 329 -15.03 -11.40 4.16
N ARG A 330 -14.49 -11.83 3.02
CA ARG A 330 -14.54 -11.04 1.78
C ARG A 330 -15.96 -10.82 1.27
N ASP A 331 -16.79 -11.86 1.30
CA ASP A 331 -18.20 -11.76 0.88
C ASP A 331 -18.98 -10.77 1.77
N THR A 332 -18.75 -10.78 3.08
CA THR A 332 -19.37 -9.85 4.04
C THR A 332 -18.93 -8.39 3.77
N LEU A 333 -17.67 -8.17 3.47
CA LEU A 333 -17.12 -6.84 3.19
C LEU A 333 -17.65 -6.21 1.88
N VAL A 334 -17.99 -7.04 0.90
CA VAL A 334 -18.60 -6.57 -0.37
C VAL A 334 -20.05 -6.14 -0.15
N VAL A 335 -20.77 -6.79 0.77
CA VAL A 335 -22.21 -6.54 1.01
C VAL A 335 -22.43 -5.38 1.98
N GLU A 336 -21.52 -5.18 2.96
CA GLU A 336 -21.67 -4.18 4.02
C GLU A 336 -20.37 -3.36 4.21
N PRO A 337 -20.09 -2.39 3.33
CA PRO A 337 -18.89 -1.58 3.46
C PRO A 337 -18.86 -0.68 4.71
N ASP A 338 -19.99 -0.49 5.41
CA ASP A 338 -20.13 0.45 6.52
C ASP A 338 -20.03 -0.19 7.93
N HIS A 339 -19.98 -1.53 8.05
CA HIS A 339 -19.98 -2.22 9.36
C HIS A 339 -18.67 -2.13 10.17
N PHE A 340 -17.62 -1.50 9.65
CA PHE A 340 -16.33 -1.36 10.34
C PHE A 340 -16.13 -0.02 11.07
N GLU A 341 -17.16 0.81 11.23
CA GLU A 341 -17.00 2.11 11.90
C GLU A 341 -16.87 2.02 13.43
N ASP A 342 -17.34 0.95 14.08
CA ASP A 342 -17.47 0.91 15.56
C ASP A 342 -16.46 -0.03 16.28
N GLY A 343 -15.53 -0.68 15.58
CA GLY A 343 -14.62 -1.68 16.16
C GLY A 343 -13.17 -1.23 16.41
N VAL A 344 -12.81 0.00 16.08
CA VAL A 344 -11.45 0.52 16.30
C VAL A 344 -11.47 1.47 17.50
N LEU A 345 -10.94 0.96 18.62
CA LEU A 345 -10.50 1.64 19.84
C LEU A 345 -10.71 3.16 19.83
N SER A 346 -11.67 3.62 20.66
CA SER A 346 -11.81 5.01 21.06
C SER A 346 -10.42 5.52 21.53
N GLU A 347 -9.98 6.60 20.92
CA GLU A 347 -8.91 7.44 21.47
C GLU A 347 -9.41 8.02 22.80
N GLN A 348 -9.20 7.32 23.89
CA GLN A 348 -9.20 7.87 25.25
C GLN A 348 -7.93 7.35 25.92
N ASP A 349 -7.14 8.30 26.39
CA ASP A 349 -5.95 8.24 27.23
C ASP A 349 -4.60 8.48 26.51
N GLU A 350 -4.41 9.73 26.04
CA GLU A 350 -3.11 10.40 26.10
C GLU A 350 -3.30 11.93 26.24
N GLU A 351 -3.92 12.34 27.36
CA GLU A 351 -3.68 13.65 27.98
C GLU A 351 -3.46 13.43 29.48
N ASN A 352 -2.19 13.28 29.87
CA ASN A 352 -1.61 13.72 31.15
C ASN A 352 -0.08 13.67 31.07
#